data_f9162e2aebffc327b04af133f5353740
#
_entry.id   f9162e2aebffc327b04af133f5353740
#
_cell.length_a   1.000
_cell.length_b   1.000
_cell.length_c   1.000
_cell.angle_alpha   90.00
_cell.angle_beta   90.00
_cell.angle_gamma   90.00
#
_symmetry.space_group_name_H-M   'P 1'
#
loop_
_entity.id
_entity.type
_entity.pdbx_description
1 polymer ?
#
loop_
_entity_poly.entity_id
_entity_poly.type
_entity_poly.pdbx_seq_one_letter_code
_entity_poly.pdbx_strand_id
1 'polypeptide(L)'
;GLDPSADQLAQAKLSCSDFSNITFLEKGADETGLPNDSCDAATSTQALEYIPDVDSALAEITRVLKPGGSLVNVSILWDHFRFHGADTKLNDEIHEVFRAHCSHQMLPMELPGKLQRLGFRHIKDKSLAFVITRRDHNSPALYTENVMANFAINKGMPEKDVKSWRTQLAVAEKEGRFGFASFPVLTSAHLES
;
A
#
# COMPACT_ATOMS: atom_id res chain seq x y z
N GLY A 1 5.44 -11.42 -11.95
CA GLY A 1 5.33 -10.82 -10.62
C GLY A 1 6.68 -10.81 -9.93
N LEU A 2 6.88 -9.82 -9.06
CA LEU A 2 8.14 -9.63 -8.33
C LEU A 2 7.84 -9.30 -6.88
N ASP A 3 8.50 -9.97 -5.95
CA ASP A 3 8.44 -9.71 -4.50
C ASP A 3 9.72 -10.26 -3.84
N PRO A 4 10.33 -9.58 -2.86
CA PRO A 4 11.49 -10.09 -2.14
C PRO A 4 11.16 -11.23 -1.16
N SER A 5 9.87 -11.46 -0.85
CA SER A 5 9.41 -12.48 0.07
C SER A 5 9.07 -13.80 -0.64
N ALA A 6 9.84 -14.84 -0.38
CA ALA A 6 9.56 -16.19 -0.88
C ALA A 6 8.14 -16.68 -0.49
N ASP A 7 7.66 -16.34 0.73
CA ASP A 7 6.34 -16.72 1.20
C ASP A 7 5.22 -16.04 0.40
N GLN A 8 5.37 -14.75 0.09
CA GLN A 8 4.41 -14.02 -0.74
C GLN A 8 4.38 -14.57 -2.17
N LEU A 9 5.54 -14.89 -2.73
CA LEU A 9 5.62 -15.52 -4.04
C LEU A 9 5.01 -16.93 -4.05
N ALA A 10 5.16 -17.70 -2.97
CA ALA A 10 4.51 -19.01 -2.86
C ALA A 10 2.98 -18.88 -2.89
N GLN A 11 2.41 -17.93 -2.16
CA GLN A 11 0.98 -17.63 -2.19
C GLN A 11 0.51 -17.14 -3.58
N ALA A 12 1.29 -16.26 -4.20
CA ALA A 12 1.01 -15.76 -5.54
C ALA A 12 1.01 -16.90 -6.57
N LYS A 13 1.98 -17.81 -6.51
CA LYS A 13 2.04 -19.01 -7.39
C LYS A 13 0.81 -19.90 -7.24
N LEU A 14 0.33 -20.11 -5.99
CA LEU A 14 -0.89 -20.87 -5.74
C LEU A 14 -2.11 -20.17 -6.33
N SER A 15 -2.24 -18.87 -6.10
CA SER A 15 -3.37 -18.07 -6.60
C SER A 15 -3.41 -17.95 -8.13
N CYS A 16 -2.26 -18.08 -8.78
CA CYS A 16 -2.11 -17.96 -10.23
C CYS A 16 -1.81 -19.29 -10.93
N SER A 17 -2.10 -20.43 -10.28
CA SER A 17 -1.76 -21.77 -10.79
C SER A 17 -2.35 -22.09 -12.16
N ASP A 18 -3.50 -21.50 -12.48
CA ASP A 18 -4.20 -21.71 -13.75
C ASP A 18 -3.63 -20.87 -14.92
N PHE A 19 -2.63 -20.00 -14.66
CA PHE A 19 -2.05 -19.13 -15.66
C PHE A 19 -0.62 -19.58 -16.01
N SER A 20 -0.41 -20.01 -17.26
CA SER A 20 0.90 -20.47 -17.74
C SER A 20 1.85 -19.34 -18.18
N ASN A 21 1.33 -18.13 -18.33
CA ASN A 21 2.07 -16.95 -18.82
C ASN A 21 2.60 -16.05 -17.71
N ILE A 22 2.63 -16.51 -16.46
CA ILE A 22 3.13 -15.75 -15.32
C ILE A 22 4.48 -16.29 -14.87
N THR A 23 5.46 -15.39 -14.77
CA THR A 23 6.77 -15.65 -14.15
C THR A 23 6.86 -14.90 -12.83
N PHE A 24 7.49 -15.53 -11.82
CA PHE A 24 7.70 -14.95 -10.49
C PHE A 24 9.20 -14.82 -10.21
N LEU A 25 9.62 -13.63 -9.76
CA LEU A 25 11.00 -13.29 -9.45
C LEU A 25 11.10 -12.95 -7.96
N GLU A 26 11.97 -13.66 -7.24
CA GLU A 26 12.31 -13.34 -5.84
C GLU A 26 13.40 -12.27 -5.84
N LYS A 27 12.98 -11.00 -5.99
CA LYS A 27 13.86 -9.84 -6.15
C LYS A 27 13.21 -8.59 -5.53
N GLY A 28 14.06 -7.62 -5.14
CA GLY A 28 13.63 -6.27 -4.82
C GLY A 28 13.25 -5.47 -6.08
N ALA A 29 12.41 -4.47 -5.91
CA ALA A 29 12.02 -3.60 -7.03
C ALA A 29 13.13 -2.64 -7.45
N ASP A 30 14.17 -2.50 -6.67
CA ASP A 30 15.41 -1.74 -6.92
C ASP A 30 16.46 -2.54 -7.71
N GLU A 31 16.32 -3.87 -7.81
CA GLU A 31 17.23 -4.75 -8.55
C GLU A 31 16.47 -5.95 -9.14
N THR A 32 15.67 -5.71 -10.17
CA THR A 32 14.81 -6.74 -10.78
C THR A 32 15.59 -7.84 -11.50
N GLY A 33 16.78 -7.51 -12.01
CA GLY A 33 17.57 -8.39 -12.88
C GLY A 33 17.01 -8.53 -14.30
N LEU A 34 15.99 -7.77 -14.67
CA LEU A 34 15.44 -7.74 -16.02
C LEU A 34 16.33 -6.89 -16.95
N PRO A 35 16.35 -7.19 -18.27
CA PRO A 35 17.06 -6.36 -19.24
C PRO A 35 16.50 -4.94 -19.33
N ASN A 36 17.31 -3.98 -19.79
CA ASN A 36 16.80 -2.65 -20.16
C ASN A 36 15.72 -2.79 -21.24
N ASP A 37 14.77 -1.86 -21.22
CA ASP A 37 13.75 -1.74 -22.27
C ASP A 37 13.01 -3.05 -22.58
N SER A 38 12.78 -3.87 -21.55
CA SER A 38 12.18 -5.22 -21.69
C SER A 38 10.69 -5.29 -21.38
N CYS A 39 10.14 -4.29 -20.68
CA CYS A 39 8.77 -4.28 -20.21
C CYS A 39 7.93 -3.22 -20.91
N ASP A 40 6.72 -3.58 -21.35
CA ASP A 40 5.77 -2.62 -21.91
C ASP A 40 5.04 -1.82 -20.82
N ALA A 41 4.89 -2.42 -19.64
CA ALA A 41 4.25 -1.78 -18.50
C ALA A 41 4.79 -2.33 -17.17
N ALA A 42 4.74 -1.49 -16.13
CA ALA A 42 4.96 -1.86 -14.75
C ALA A 42 3.72 -1.49 -13.91
N THR A 43 3.34 -2.36 -12.99
CA THR A 43 2.24 -2.09 -12.05
C THR A 43 2.69 -2.35 -10.61
N SER A 44 2.24 -1.51 -9.70
CA SER A 44 2.48 -1.65 -8.27
C SER A 44 1.21 -1.34 -7.48
N THR A 45 0.92 -2.14 -6.47
CA THR A 45 -0.23 -1.90 -5.59
C THR A 45 0.20 -2.09 -4.16
N GLN A 46 0.19 -1.00 -3.40
CA GLN A 46 0.59 -0.97 -1.99
C GLN A 46 1.94 -1.68 -1.76
N ALA A 47 2.95 -1.32 -2.55
CA ALA A 47 4.29 -1.86 -2.46
C ALA A 47 5.36 -0.76 -2.39
N LEU A 48 5.31 0.25 -3.27
CA LEU A 48 6.35 1.29 -3.33
C LEU A 48 6.49 2.07 -2.03
N GLU A 49 5.41 2.30 -1.30
CA GLU A 49 5.43 3.01 -0.02
C GLU A 49 6.19 2.27 1.09
N TYR A 50 6.44 0.98 0.93
CA TYR A 50 7.19 0.16 1.89
C TYR A 50 8.68 0.09 1.59
N ILE A 51 9.13 0.48 0.40
CA ILE A 51 10.52 0.42 -0.04
C ILE A 51 11.26 1.62 0.52
N PRO A 52 12.27 1.45 1.41
CA PRO A 52 12.98 2.58 2.02
C PRO A 52 13.59 3.53 0.99
N ASP A 53 14.26 2.99 -0.03
CA ASP A 53 14.80 3.75 -1.16
C ASP A 53 13.87 3.61 -2.38
N VAL A 54 12.74 4.31 -2.34
CA VAL A 54 11.76 4.32 -3.43
C VAL A 54 12.33 4.93 -4.70
N ASP A 55 13.31 5.84 -4.59
CA ASP A 55 13.91 6.48 -5.76
C ASP A 55 14.75 5.47 -6.56
N SER A 56 15.50 4.58 -5.91
CA SER A 56 16.18 3.47 -6.58
C SER A 56 15.20 2.50 -7.26
N ALA A 57 14.09 2.17 -6.59
CA ALA A 57 13.05 1.32 -7.20
C ALA A 57 12.40 1.98 -8.43
N LEU A 58 12.12 3.27 -8.38
CA LEU A 58 11.59 4.03 -9.52
C LEU A 58 12.59 4.15 -10.67
N ALA A 59 13.89 4.30 -10.36
CA ALA A 59 14.95 4.30 -11.38
C ALA A 59 15.04 2.93 -12.07
N GLU A 60 14.95 1.85 -11.32
CA GLU A 60 14.95 0.48 -11.87
C GLU A 60 13.71 0.21 -12.73
N ILE A 61 12.52 0.65 -12.28
CA ILE A 61 11.29 0.58 -13.08
C ILE A 61 11.48 1.34 -14.39
N THR A 62 12.08 2.54 -14.35
CA THR A 62 12.36 3.35 -15.54
C THR A 62 13.30 2.61 -16.49
N ARG A 63 14.36 1.97 -15.97
CA ARG A 63 15.35 1.25 -16.76
C ARG A 63 14.76 0.05 -17.51
N VAL A 64 13.84 -0.68 -16.88
CA VAL A 64 13.24 -1.89 -17.48
C VAL A 64 12.08 -1.58 -18.42
N LEU A 65 11.45 -0.41 -18.28
CA LEU A 65 10.38 0.01 -19.19
C LEU A 65 10.95 0.38 -20.55
N LYS A 66 10.28 -0.05 -21.60
CA LYS A 66 10.54 0.44 -22.98
C LYS A 66 10.19 1.92 -23.09
N PRO A 67 10.85 2.66 -24.02
CA PRO A 67 10.35 3.97 -24.42
C PRO A 67 8.86 3.92 -24.77
N GLY A 68 8.07 4.84 -24.21
CA GLY A 68 6.60 4.84 -24.32
C GLY A 68 5.89 3.87 -23.37
N GLY A 69 6.61 3.09 -22.58
CA GLY A 69 6.05 2.16 -21.60
C GLY A 69 5.26 2.87 -20.49
N SER A 70 4.40 2.14 -19.80
CA SER A 70 3.48 2.69 -18.82
C SER A 70 3.82 2.24 -17.39
N LEU A 71 3.66 3.16 -16.43
CA LEU A 71 3.62 2.84 -15.01
C LEU A 71 2.21 3.10 -14.45
N VAL A 72 1.69 2.14 -13.68
CA VAL A 72 0.47 2.32 -12.88
C VAL A 72 0.78 1.92 -11.44
N ASN A 73 0.55 2.85 -10.51
CA ASN A 73 0.77 2.61 -9.08
C ASN A 73 -0.51 2.92 -8.29
N VAL A 74 -0.78 2.11 -7.27
CA VAL A 74 -1.78 2.42 -6.25
C VAL A 74 -1.08 2.41 -4.89
N SER A 75 -1.04 3.57 -4.25
CA SER A 75 -0.54 3.75 -2.88
C SER A 75 -1.54 4.50 -2.04
N ILE A 76 -1.46 4.36 -0.72
CA ILE A 76 -2.40 4.98 0.22
C ILE A 76 -1.77 6.25 0.83
N LEU A 77 -2.58 7.28 1.03
CA LEU A 77 -2.25 8.43 1.87
C LEU A 77 -2.39 8.01 3.34
N TRP A 78 -1.35 7.34 3.88
CA TRP A 78 -1.39 6.72 5.19
C TRP A 78 -1.57 7.71 6.35
N ASP A 79 -1.10 8.94 6.22
CA ASP A 79 -1.31 10.00 7.22
C ASP A 79 -2.76 10.47 7.32
N HIS A 80 -3.58 10.13 6.32
CA HIS A 80 -4.98 10.58 6.26
C HIS A 80 -6.00 9.47 6.50
N PHE A 81 -5.60 8.19 6.44
CA PHE A 81 -6.54 7.12 6.75
C PHE A 81 -6.89 7.13 8.25
N ARG A 82 -8.14 6.77 8.58
CA ARG A 82 -8.56 6.91 9.97
C ARG A 82 -9.73 6.01 10.33
N PHE A 83 -9.64 5.45 11.54
CA PHE A 83 -10.77 4.89 12.25
C PHE A 83 -11.49 5.96 13.08
N HIS A 84 -12.81 5.80 13.17
CA HIS A 84 -13.69 6.63 14.00
C HIS A 84 -14.57 5.71 14.86
N GLY A 85 -14.83 6.12 16.12
CA GLY A 85 -15.70 5.39 17.05
C GLY A 85 -15.04 4.93 18.34
N ALA A 86 -13.72 4.92 18.42
CA ALA A 86 -12.98 4.71 19.66
C ALA A 86 -12.69 6.05 20.36
N ASP A 87 -12.23 5.99 21.62
CA ASP A 87 -11.69 7.14 22.35
C ASP A 87 -10.61 7.82 21.51
N THR A 88 -10.67 9.14 21.42
CA THR A 88 -9.83 9.92 20.51
C THR A 88 -8.35 9.74 20.84
N LYS A 89 -7.97 9.80 22.11
CA LYS A 89 -6.57 9.69 22.53
C LYS A 89 -6.00 8.30 22.21
N LEU A 90 -6.72 7.25 22.58
CA LEU A 90 -6.29 5.88 22.31
C LEU A 90 -6.23 5.60 20.80
N ASN A 91 -7.18 6.12 20.05
CA ASN A 91 -7.19 6.01 18.60
C ASN A 91 -5.99 6.71 17.96
N ASP A 92 -5.65 7.91 18.44
CA ASP A 92 -4.47 8.66 17.98
C ASP A 92 -3.16 7.93 18.30
N GLU A 93 -3.04 7.36 19.51
CA GLU A 93 -1.87 6.58 19.91
C GLU A 93 -1.66 5.34 19.01
N ILE A 94 -2.73 4.60 18.68
CA ILE A 94 -2.67 3.46 17.78
C ILE A 94 -2.25 3.89 16.37
N HIS A 95 -2.82 4.98 15.86
CA HIS A 95 -2.47 5.52 14.55
C HIS A 95 -1.01 5.99 14.50
N GLU A 96 -0.53 6.66 15.54
CA GLU A 96 0.85 7.13 15.61
C GLU A 96 1.85 5.97 15.61
N VAL A 97 1.58 4.92 16.40
CA VAL A 97 2.41 3.71 16.36
C VAL A 97 2.40 3.07 14.97
N PHE A 98 1.24 3.04 14.32
CA PHE A 98 1.10 2.44 12.99
C PHE A 98 1.81 3.22 11.89
N ARG A 99 2.13 4.50 12.07
CA ARG A 99 2.92 5.26 11.08
C ARG A 99 4.24 4.57 10.71
N ALA A 100 4.84 3.85 11.65
CA ALA A 100 6.10 3.13 11.41
C ALA A 100 5.96 1.86 10.56
N HIS A 101 4.76 1.55 10.01
CA HIS A 101 4.55 0.34 9.20
C HIS A 101 5.05 0.47 7.76
N CYS A 102 5.17 1.69 7.24
CA CYS A 102 5.71 1.93 5.90
C CYS A 102 6.71 3.11 5.92
N SER A 103 7.55 3.17 4.90
CA SER A 103 8.61 4.18 4.78
C SER A 103 8.09 5.54 4.28
N HIS A 104 7.05 5.53 3.44
CA HIS A 104 6.54 6.72 2.75
C HIS A 104 5.04 6.90 2.97
N GLN A 105 4.68 7.62 4.04
CA GLN A 105 3.28 7.85 4.44
C GLN A 105 2.46 8.61 3.38
N MET A 106 3.13 9.46 2.60
CA MET A 106 2.50 10.38 1.66
C MET A 106 3.01 10.20 0.22
N LEU A 107 3.48 8.98 -0.13
CA LEU A 107 4.02 8.70 -1.46
C LEU A 107 3.13 9.21 -2.63
N PRO A 108 1.79 9.08 -2.60
CA PRO A 108 0.96 9.58 -3.68
C PRO A 108 1.12 11.07 -3.98
N MET A 109 1.45 11.88 -2.97
CA MET A 109 1.66 13.33 -3.15
C MET A 109 3.06 13.66 -3.72
N GLU A 110 4.02 12.77 -3.56
CA GLU A 110 5.40 12.94 -4.01
C GLU A 110 5.66 12.27 -5.37
N LEU A 111 4.93 11.20 -5.66
CA LEU A 111 5.16 10.34 -6.80
C LEU A 111 5.11 11.08 -8.15
N PRO A 112 4.16 11.99 -8.43
CA PRO A 112 4.13 12.73 -9.69
C PRO A 112 5.43 13.49 -9.95
N GLY A 113 5.97 14.18 -8.94
CA GLY A 113 7.23 14.91 -9.05
C GLY A 113 8.45 14.01 -9.25
N LYS A 114 8.46 12.84 -8.59
CA LYS A 114 9.51 11.82 -8.78
C LYS A 114 9.48 11.28 -10.21
N LEU A 115 8.31 10.91 -10.70
CA LEU A 115 8.12 10.39 -12.06
C LEU A 115 8.50 11.42 -13.13
N GLN A 116 8.10 12.68 -12.94
CA GLN A 116 8.46 13.75 -13.88
C GLN A 116 9.99 13.90 -14.04
N ARG A 117 10.74 13.81 -12.94
CA ARG A 117 12.22 13.87 -12.97
C ARG A 117 12.86 12.68 -13.69
N LEU A 118 12.19 11.52 -13.70
CA LEU A 118 12.62 10.30 -14.39
C LEU A 118 12.19 10.24 -15.87
N GLY A 119 11.59 11.31 -16.40
CA GLY A 119 11.20 11.39 -17.82
C GLY A 119 9.78 10.89 -18.11
N PHE A 120 8.98 10.58 -17.08
CA PHE A 120 7.57 10.24 -17.31
C PHE A 120 6.75 11.50 -17.67
N ARG A 121 5.75 11.30 -18.54
CA ARG A 121 4.78 12.29 -19.00
C ARG A 121 3.36 11.77 -18.86
N HIS A 122 2.39 12.65 -19.12
CA HIS A 122 0.96 12.32 -19.00
C HIS A 122 0.58 11.74 -17.65
N ILE A 123 1.24 12.23 -16.59
CA ILE A 123 1.00 11.78 -15.22
C ILE A 123 -0.42 12.18 -14.82
N LYS A 124 -1.19 11.20 -14.35
CA LYS A 124 -2.59 11.38 -13.92
C LYS A 124 -2.80 10.69 -12.59
N ASP A 125 -3.42 11.41 -11.67
CA ASP A 125 -3.83 10.87 -10.38
C ASP A 125 -5.36 10.74 -10.33
N LYS A 126 -5.80 9.63 -9.74
CA LYS A 126 -7.22 9.37 -9.49
C LYS A 126 -7.40 8.95 -8.06
N SER A 127 -8.20 9.69 -7.30
CA SER A 127 -8.62 9.28 -5.97
C SER A 127 -9.50 8.03 -6.04
N LEU A 128 -9.16 7.04 -5.21
CA LEU A 128 -9.95 5.84 -4.95
C LEU A 128 -10.47 5.84 -3.50
N ALA A 129 -10.59 7.03 -2.90
CA ALA A 129 -11.02 7.19 -1.52
C ALA A 129 -12.37 6.54 -1.26
N PHE A 130 -12.49 5.94 -0.09
CA PHE A 130 -13.73 5.29 0.34
C PHE A 130 -13.94 5.45 1.85
N VAL A 131 -15.20 5.32 2.26
CA VAL A 131 -15.62 5.28 3.66
C VAL A 131 -16.40 3.99 3.90
N ILE A 132 -16.09 3.31 5.00
CA ILE A 132 -16.77 2.10 5.46
C ILE A 132 -17.37 2.38 6.84
N THR A 133 -18.66 2.09 7.00
CA THR A 133 -19.39 2.29 8.27
C THR A 133 -19.77 0.97 8.95
N ARG A 134 -19.27 -0.17 8.44
CA ARG A 134 -19.48 -1.52 8.97
C ARG A 134 -18.19 -2.29 9.07
N ARG A 135 -18.09 -3.19 10.04
CA ARG A 135 -16.97 -4.10 10.25
C ARG A 135 -17.31 -5.51 9.74
N ASP A 136 -17.84 -5.61 8.52
CA ASP A 136 -18.15 -6.90 7.91
C ASP A 136 -16.92 -7.81 7.82
N HIS A 137 -17.10 -9.12 7.89
CA HIS A 137 -16.02 -10.12 7.99
C HIS A 137 -14.92 -9.96 6.93
N ASN A 138 -15.29 -9.60 5.71
CA ASN A 138 -14.35 -9.42 4.58
C ASN A 138 -14.11 -7.95 4.24
N SER A 139 -14.46 -7.02 5.13
CA SER A 139 -14.28 -5.59 4.85
C SER A 139 -12.82 -5.16 4.97
N PRO A 140 -12.35 -4.24 4.12
CA PRO A 140 -11.04 -3.62 4.29
C PRO A 140 -10.86 -2.99 5.69
N ALA A 141 -11.93 -2.49 6.29
CA ALA A 141 -11.89 -1.92 7.64
C ALA A 141 -11.46 -2.97 8.69
N LEU A 142 -12.11 -4.14 8.71
CA LEU A 142 -11.77 -5.19 9.68
C LEU A 142 -10.37 -5.76 9.43
N TYR A 143 -9.99 -5.92 8.16
CA TYR A 143 -8.63 -6.34 7.80
C TYR A 143 -7.59 -5.33 8.33
N THR A 144 -7.77 -4.05 8.04
CA THR A 144 -6.84 -2.99 8.48
C THR A 144 -6.80 -2.88 10.01
N GLU A 145 -7.94 -2.99 10.69
CA GLU A 145 -8.00 -3.03 12.15
C GLU A 145 -7.14 -4.16 12.73
N ASN A 146 -7.22 -5.36 12.15
CA ASN A 146 -6.42 -6.51 12.59
C ASN A 146 -4.92 -6.27 12.36
N VAL A 147 -4.54 -5.74 11.21
CA VAL A 147 -3.14 -5.40 10.89
C VAL A 147 -2.60 -4.36 11.87
N MET A 148 -3.35 -3.28 12.11
CA MET A 148 -2.95 -2.23 13.05
C MET A 148 -2.82 -2.75 14.48
N ALA A 149 -3.78 -3.56 14.93
CA ALA A 149 -3.76 -4.14 16.27
C ALA A 149 -2.51 -5.02 16.49
N ASN A 150 -2.24 -5.91 15.54
CA ASN A 150 -1.06 -6.78 15.61
C ASN A 150 0.24 -5.97 15.56
N PHE A 151 0.31 -4.97 14.69
CA PHE A 151 1.47 -4.10 14.57
C PHE A 151 1.72 -3.31 15.87
N ALA A 152 0.67 -2.74 16.46
CA ALA A 152 0.76 -1.99 17.71
C ALA A 152 1.28 -2.85 18.88
N ILE A 153 0.77 -4.09 19.01
CA ILE A 153 1.26 -5.06 20.01
C ILE A 153 2.74 -5.39 19.75
N ASN A 154 3.13 -5.67 18.51
CA ASN A 154 4.51 -5.97 18.13
C ASN A 154 5.46 -4.80 18.37
N LYS A 155 4.95 -3.57 18.37
CA LYS A 155 5.70 -2.35 18.72
C LYS A 155 5.67 -2.03 20.22
N GLY A 156 5.10 -2.91 21.05
CA GLY A 156 5.15 -2.81 22.51
C GLY A 156 3.97 -2.08 23.15
N MET A 157 2.91 -1.77 22.41
CA MET A 157 1.68 -1.28 23.05
C MET A 157 1.08 -2.37 23.95
N PRO A 158 0.58 -1.99 25.14
CA PRO A 158 -0.08 -2.96 26.02
C PRO A 158 -1.28 -3.62 25.32
N GLU A 159 -1.35 -4.93 25.35
CA GLU A 159 -2.45 -5.70 24.74
C GLU A 159 -3.84 -5.25 25.24
N LYS A 160 -3.92 -4.88 26.53
CA LYS A 160 -5.17 -4.37 27.13
C LYS A 160 -5.69 -3.11 26.43
N ASP A 161 -4.79 -2.22 26.02
CA ASP A 161 -5.15 -0.96 25.38
C ASP A 161 -5.58 -1.19 23.92
N VAL A 162 -4.85 -2.06 23.19
CA VAL A 162 -5.24 -2.49 21.85
C VAL A 162 -6.58 -3.22 21.85
N LYS A 163 -6.81 -4.12 22.83
CA LYS A 163 -8.09 -4.81 23.01
C LYS A 163 -9.22 -3.82 23.34
N SER A 164 -8.94 -2.82 24.18
CA SER A 164 -9.90 -1.76 24.50
C SER A 164 -10.29 -0.99 23.24
N TRP A 165 -9.33 -0.56 22.41
CA TRP A 165 -9.57 0.12 21.16
C TRP A 165 -10.48 -0.69 20.23
N ARG A 166 -10.17 -1.96 20.00
CA ARG A 166 -11.00 -2.86 19.17
C ARG A 166 -12.41 -3.04 19.72
N THR A 167 -12.53 -3.17 21.05
CA THR A 167 -13.84 -3.29 21.70
C THR A 167 -14.67 -2.03 21.51
N GLN A 168 -14.06 -0.86 21.62
CA GLN A 168 -14.73 0.43 21.42
C GLN A 168 -15.21 0.59 19.97
N LEU A 169 -14.40 0.18 18.97
CA LEU A 169 -14.82 0.17 17.56
C LEU A 169 -16.01 -0.78 17.34
N ALA A 170 -16.02 -1.95 17.99
CA ALA A 170 -17.13 -2.89 17.90
C ALA A 170 -18.43 -2.36 18.57
N VAL A 171 -18.31 -1.63 19.67
CA VAL A 171 -19.43 -0.95 20.32
C VAL A 171 -19.94 0.18 19.43
N ALA A 172 -19.02 1.00 18.90
CA ALA A 172 -19.37 2.09 18.00
C ALA A 172 -20.13 1.61 16.76
N GLU A 173 -19.77 0.45 16.21
CA GLU A 173 -20.51 -0.14 15.09
C GLU A 173 -21.96 -0.48 15.46
N LYS A 174 -22.17 -1.14 16.61
CA LYS A 174 -23.52 -1.46 17.11
C LYS A 174 -24.37 -0.21 17.35
N GLU A 175 -23.73 0.89 17.71
CA GLU A 175 -24.37 2.18 17.96
C GLU A 175 -24.49 3.07 16.71
N GLY A 176 -24.02 2.61 15.55
CA GLY A 176 -24.04 3.39 14.30
C GLY A 176 -23.06 4.56 14.27
N ARG A 177 -21.98 4.52 15.08
CA ARG A 177 -20.96 5.56 15.19
C ARG A 177 -19.60 5.14 14.63
N PHE A 178 -19.47 3.91 14.11
CA PHE A 178 -18.24 3.42 13.50
C PHE A 178 -18.01 4.05 12.14
N GLY A 179 -16.77 4.35 11.85
CA GLY A 179 -16.30 4.76 10.52
C GLY A 179 -14.85 4.37 10.28
N PHE A 180 -14.54 4.04 9.05
CA PHE A 180 -13.19 3.89 8.55
C PHE A 180 -13.08 4.60 7.21
N ALA A 181 -12.16 5.55 7.10
CA ALA A 181 -11.86 6.26 5.86
C ALA A 181 -10.45 5.90 5.39
N SER A 182 -10.31 5.62 4.12
CA SER A 182 -9.01 5.36 3.47
C SER A 182 -8.93 6.12 2.15
N PHE A 183 -7.72 6.50 1.78
CA PHE A 183 -7.44 7.38 0.65
C PHE A 183 -6.40 6.78 -0.29
N PRO A 184 -6.69 5.64 -0.94
CA PRO A 184 -5.84 5.15 -2.02
C PRO A 184 -5.87 6.12 -3.21
N VAL A 185 -4.72 6.27 -3.85
CA VAL A 185 -4.57 7.06 -5.07
C VAL A 185 -3.96 6.18 -6.15
N LEU A 186 -4.60 6.14 -7.31
CA LEU A 186 -4.05 5.54 -8.49
C LEU A 186 -3.29 6.63 -9.26
N THR A 187 -2.00 6.41 -9.46
CA THR A 187 -1.15 7.25 -10.32
C THR A 187 -0.79 6.46 -11.57
N SER A 188 -1.00 7.05 -12.75
CA SER A 188 -0.58 6.49 -14.03
C SER A 188 0.31 7.46 -14.78
N ALA A 189 1.31 6.94 -15.50
CA ALA A 189 2.26 7.74 -16.25
C ALA A 189 2.84 6.96 -17.43
N HIS A 190 3.37 7.66 -18.43
CA HIS A 190 4.06 7.08 -19.58
C HIS A 190 5.50 7.56 -19.62
N LEU A 191 6.44 6.66 -19.84
CA LEU A 191 7.84 7.02 -20.08
C LEU A 191 7.97 7.70 -21.45
N GLU A 192 8.69 8.80 -21.52
CA GLU A 192 8.92 9.51 -22.78
C GLU A 192 9.71 8.63 -23.78
N SER A 193 9.40 8.75 -25.06
CA SER A 193 10.02 7.97 -26.15
C SER A 193 11.44 8.41 -26.45
#